data_108868ba2aed2539f4730a1009feecb5
#
_entry.id   108868ba2aed2539f4730a1009feecb5
#
_cell.length_a   1.000
_cell.length_b   1.000
_cell.length_c   1.000
_cell.angle_alpha   90.00
_cell.angle_beta   90.00
_cell.angle_gamma   90.00
#
_symmetry.space_group_name_H-M   'P 1'
#
loop_
_entity.id
_entity.type
_entity.pdbx_description
1 polymer ?
#
loop_
_entity_poly.entity_id
_entity_poly.type
_entity_poly.pdbx_seq_one_letter_code
_entity_poly.pdbx_strand_id
1 'polypeptide(L)'
;MTELELQQYLLREYPQENARCEWKEFKNLKNSFCGDEKDDVISYVSAIANMEGGFLVIAVHDKTLEIVGTDTNNYDRQKAILRLTDRCANLSSEGLDIIEYITSDTQRKVWVIRIPKHLPKRPVYAHDKAWQRIEDSLVELTSERLNTILDEPLFTGNDWSAEIVPNATIDDLDEVAIAKARVMFKKVHSRIPAEEVNAWSVPEFLSNAGVMIDGGITRAAIILLGKPVSVFKLRPAVVRVTWSLRNEKQDVVDYEHFTAPFILTVDQILAKVRNLTMREMPGGTLFPDVMQQYDDYSMREILHNCIAHQDYTLQERINLVENPGFLYYANGGSFIPGTVQKALATHGPQRHYRNECLCNAMVNFNMIDIVGRGIRKIFNQQWERRFPMPDYEIDAAKKEVAVRLYGNAINEKYTKLLKENKDLSFEDCLLLDAVQKGHQLNDVDAQNLLSRGLVEVQDNQYYISLDVARKTKQVPEYTKSKGLEKQKLIQMILQYLKNAGEEGSKRDGIYEYRKDVLPQNKTREQQLRMLGDLLNYMKDGKLIMAKGRTWYDCSL
;
A
#
# COMPACT_ATOMS: atom_id res chain seq x y z
N MET A 1 42.67 13.32 -18.46
CA MET A 1 43.48 12.08 -18.48
C MET A 1 43.71 11.67 -19.91
N THR A 2 44.93 11.26 -20.25
CA THR A 2 45.20 10.61 -21.54
C THR A 2 44.54 9.23 -21.56
N GLU A 3 44.48 8.60 -22.73
CA GLU A 3 43.89 7.28 -22.89
C GLU A 3 44.56 6.23 -21.99
N LEU A 4 45.88 6.26 -21.88
CA LEU A 4 46.65 5.37 -21.01
C LEU A 4 46.38 5.62 -19.52
N GLU A 5 46.31 6.89 -19.11
CA GLU A 5 46.00 7.27 -17.72
C GLU A 5 44.55 6.85 -17.34
N LEU A 6 43.60 7.03 -18.26
CA LEU A 6 42.22 6.61 -18.03
C LEU A 6 42.13 5.10 -17.94
N GLN A 7 42.79 4.33 -18.81
CA GLN A 7 42.86 2.88 -18.74
C GLN A 7 43.40 2.40 -17.39
N GLN A 8 44.50 2.96 -16.94
CA GLN A 8 45.08 2.62 -15.63
C GLN A 8 44.15 2.99 -14.46
N TYR A 9 43.45 4.12 -14.56
CA TYR A 9 42.48 4.56 -13.57
C TYR A 9 41.29 3.57 -13.50
N LEU A 10 40.72 3.22 -14.66
CA LEU A 10 39.59 2.29 -14.72
C LEU A 10 39.94 0.90 -14.19
N LEU A 11 41.15 0.40 -14.52
CA LEU A 11 41.62 -0.89 -13.99
C LEU A 11 41.78 -0.91 -12.46
N ARG A 12 42.12 0.22 -11.88
CA ARG A 12 42.28 0.36 -10.43
C ARG A 12 40.91 0.47 -9.73
N GLU A 13 40.01 1.29 -10.26
CA GLU A 13 38.72 1.61 -9.62
C GLU A 13 37.64 0.56 -9.91
N TYR A 14 37.69 -0.06 -11.09
CA TYR A 14 36.70 -1.02 -11.57
C TYR A 14 37.41 -2.34 -11.91
N PRO A 15 37.60 -3.23 -10.92
CA PRO A 15 38.33 -4.48 -11.13
C PRO A 15 37.67 -5.33 -12.21
N GLN A 16 38.51 -5.85 -13.10
CA GLN A 16 38.11 -6.61 -14.26
C GLN A 16 37.31 -7.86 -13.90
N GLU A 17 36.27 -8.12 -14.68
CA GLU A 17 35.50 -9.37 -14.73
C GLU A 17 35.33 -10.14 -13.43
N ASN A 18 34.44 -9.64 -12.61
CA ASN A 18 33.96 -10.35 -11.43
C ASN A 18 32.42 -10.26 -11.37
N ALA A 19 31.81 -10.83 -10.34
CA ALA A 19 30.36 -10.81 -10.17
C ALA A 19 29.75 -9.38 -10.08
N ARG A 20 30.56 -8.33 -9.95
CA ARG A 20 30.14 -6.94 -9.76
C ARG A 20 30.63 -5.96 -10.83
N CYS A 21 31.47 -6.40 -11.76
CA CYS A 21 32.01 -5.51 -12.80
C CYS A 21 32.17 -6.24 -14.11
N GLU A 22 31.72 -5.62 -15.18
CA GLU A 22 31.81 -6.12 -16.55
C GLU A 22 32.34 -5.02 -17.48
N TRP A 23 33.14 -5.40 -18.47
CA TRP A 23 33.72 -4.53 -19.47
C TRP A 23 33.24 -4.95 -20.84
N LYS A 24 32.69 -3.99 -21.63
CA LYS A 24 32.13 -4.29 -22.96
C LYS A 24 32.45 -3.20 -23.97
N GLU A 25 32.63 -3.63 -25.20
CA GLU A 25 33.02 -2.74 -26.30
C GLU A 25 31.93 -1.74 -26.67
N PHE A 26 30.70 -2.12 -26.84
CA PHE A 26 29.50 -1.31 -27.16
C PHE A 26 29.78 0.06 -27.83
N LYS A 27 30.37 0.03 -29.05
CA LYS A 27 30.75 1.25 -29.82
C LYS A 27 29.56 2.14 -30.18
N ASN A 28 28.40 1.52 -30.47
CA ASN A 28 27.20 2.22 -30.90
C ASN A 28 26.12 2.15 -29.81
N LEU A 29 26.02 3.19 -29.01
CA LEU A 29 25.07 3.22 -27.88
C LEU A 29 23.61 3.04 -28.31
N LYS A 30 23.20 3.63 -29.45
CA LYS A 30 21.81 3.47 -29.93
C LYS A 30 21.45 2.01 -30.15
N ASN A 31 22.31 1.25 -30.78
CA ASN A 31 22.07 -0.17 -31.03
C ASN A 31 22.24 -0.99 -29.76
N SER A 32 23.22 -0.64 -28.93
CA SER A 32 23.49 -1.35 -27.68
C SER A 32 22.38 -1.22 -26.62
N PHE A 33 21.55 -0.17 -26.68
CA PHE A 33 20.38 0.01 -25.83
C PHE A 33 19.05 -0.40 -26.51
N CYS A 34 19.09 -0.95 -27.71
CA CYS A 34 17.94 -1.40 -28.49
C CYS A 34 18.20 -2.74 -29.18
N GLY A 35 19.24 -3.46 -28.76
CA GLY A 35 19.70 -4.69 -29.37
C GLY A 35 18.83 -5.92 -29.06
N ASP A 36 19.32 -7.06 -29.52
CA ASP A 36 18.68 -8.34 -29.29
C ASP A 36 19.02 -8.89 -27.90
N GLU A 37 18.24 -9.88 -27.45
CA GLU A 37 18.49 -10.60 -26.20
C GLU A 37 19.96 -11.11 -26.14
N LYS A 38 20.59 -10.98 -24.97
CA LYS A 38 21.94 -11.42 -24.60
C LYS A 38 23.09 -10.50 -24.98
N ASP A 39 22.98 -9.66 -26.00
CA ASP A 39 24.13 -8.89 -26.49
C ASP A 39 23.94 -7.37 -26.34
N ASP A 40 23.03 -6.93 -25.48
CA ASP A 40 22.77 -5.52 -25.24
C ASP A 40 23.03 -5.07 -23.79
N VAL A 41 23.15 -3.76 -23.61
CA VAL A 41 23.36 -3.12 -22.31
C VAL A 41 22.23 -3.46 -21.34
N ILE A 42 20.99 -3.60 -21.82
CA ILE A 42 19.78 -3.81 -21.02
C ILE A 42 19.85 -5.18 -20.33
N SER A 43 20.24 -6.22 -21.06
CA SER A 43 20.41 -7.58 -20.51
C SER A 43 21.55 -7.67 -19.50
N TYR A 44 22.69 -6.97 -19.75
CA TYR A 44 23.79 -6.90 -18.78
C TYR A 44 23.39 -6.13 -17.51
N VAL A 45 22.62 -5.05 -17.64
CA VAL A 45 22.10 -4.32 -16.47
C VAL A 45 21.17 -5.19 -15.63
N SER A 46 20.27 -5.96 -16.28
CA SER A 46 19.43 -6.94 -15.56
C SER A 46 20.29 -7.97 -14.83
N ALA A 47 21.29 -8.54 -15.50
CA ALA A 47 22.14 -9.57 -14.92
C ALA A 47 22.94 -9.07 -13.71
N ILE A 48 23.60 -7.92 -13.83
CA ILE A 48 24.39 -7.34 -12.73
C ILE A 48 23.48 -6.96 -11.56
N ALA A 49 22.30 -6.39 -11.83
CA ALA A 49 21.33 -6.07 -10.79
C ALA A 49 20.83 -7.32 -10.04
N ASN A 50 20.58 -8.44 -10.76
CA ASN A 50 20.12 -9.70 -10.17
C ASN A 50 21.22 -10.46 -9.39
N MET A 51 22.46 -10.01 -9.49
CA MET A 51 23.54 -10.48 -8.61
C MET A 51 23.61 -9.58 -7.37
N GLU A 52 24.62 -8.75 -7.26
CA GLU A 52 24.81 -7.88 -6.08
C GLU A 52 24.91 -6.39 -6.47
N GLY A 53 24.44 -6.05 -7.67
CA GLY A 53 24.73 -4.76 -8.27
C GLY A 53 26.19 -4.61 -8.66
N GLY A 54 26.59 -3.47 -9.22
CA GLY A 54 27.97 -3.25 -9.61
C GLY A 54 28.13 -2.23 -10.73
N PHE A 55 29.02 -2.52 -11.66
CA PHE A 55 29.42 -1.60 -12.72
C PHE A 55 29.47 -2.30 -14.08
N LEU A 56 29.05 -1.58 -15.11
CA LEU A 56 29.25 -1.95 -16.50
C LEU A 56 30.08 -0.86 -17.17
N VAL A 57 31.30 -1.20 -17.57
CA VAL A 57 32.20 -0.28 -18.29
C VAL A 57 32.00 -0.46 -19.79
N ILE A 58 31.64 0.60 -20.47
CA ILE A 58 31.31 0.60 -21.89
C ILE A 58 32.39 1.35 -22.69
N ALA A 59 32.64 0.89 -23.89
CA ALA A 59 33.63 1.43 -24.85
C ALA A 59 35.09 1.04 -24.54
N VAL A 60 35.24 -0.14 -23.98
CA VAL A 60 36.55 -0.77 -23.71
C VAL A 60 36.53 -2.17 -24.28
N HIS A 61 37.61 -2.60 -24.91
CA HIS A 61 37.73 -3.92 -25.50
C HIS A 61 37.80 -5.00 -24.42
N ASP A 62 36.92 -6.01 -24.50
CA ASP A 62 36.71 -7.03 -23.47
C ASP A 62 38.01 -7.75 -23.03
N LYS A 63 38.90 -8.04 -23.98
CA LYS A 63 40.12 -8.84 -23.71
C LYS A 63 41.39 -8.03 -23.52
N THR A 64 41.57 -6.98 -24.32
CA THR A 64 42.81 -6.16 -24.29
C THR A 64 42.69 -4.97 -23.35
N LEU A 65 41.45 -4.64 -22.93
CA LEU A 65 41.11 -3.48 -22.09
C LEU A 65 41.53 -2.13 -22.69
N GLU A 66 41.77 -2.10 -24.00
CA GLU A 66 42.03 -0.89 -24.75
C GLU A 66 40.78 -0.03 -24.86
N ILE A 67 40.93 1.29 -24.70
CA ILE A 67 39.82 2.22 -24.86
C ILE A 67 39.47 2.31 -26.35
N VAL A 68 38.29 1.89 -26.71
CA VAL A 68 37.77 1.94 -28.07
C VAL A 68 37.01 3.24 -28.32
N GLY A 69 36.35 3.74 -27.30
CA GLY A 69 35.47 4.89 -27.36
C GLY A 69 34.06 4.56 -27.88
N THR A 70 33.07 5.34 -27.47
CA THR A 70 31.68 5.19 -27.92
C THR A 70 31.13 6.49 -28.50
N ASP A 71 30.18 6.39 -29.42
CA ASP A 71 29.51 7.53 -30.05
C ASP A 71 28.30 7.96 -29.24
N THR A 72 28.38 9.15 -28.64
CA THR A 72 27.30 9.76 -27.85
C THR A 72 26.53 10.86 -28.60
N ASN A 73 26.79 11.10 -29.90
CA ASN A 73 26.24 12.25 -30.60
C ASN A 73 24.71 12.31 -30.67
N ASN A 74 24.02 11.16 -30.55
CA ASN A 74 22.57 11.07 -30.57
C ASN A 74 21.98 10.41 -29.29
N TYR A 75 22.80 10.13 -28.28
CA TYR A 75 22.41 9.37 -27.10
C TYR A 75 23.13 9.90 -25.86
N ASP A 76 22.45 10.70 -25.07
CA ASP A 76 22.98 11.28 -23.84
C ASP A 76 22.71 10.41 -22.61
N ARG A 77 23.39 10.70 -21.51
CA ARG A 77 23.29 9.96 -20.24
C ARG A 77 21.86 9.92 -19.67
N GLN A 78 21.11 11.03 -19.79
CA GLN A 78 19.74 11.09 -19.26
C GLN A 78 18.79 10.18 -20.06
N LYS A 79 18.91 10.19 -21.38
CA LYS A 79 18.17 9.27 -22.25
C LYS A 79 18.52 7.81 -21.98
N ALA A 80 19.81 7.53 -21.72
CA ALA A 80 20.25 6.19 -21.35
C ALA A 80 19.63 5.71 -20.03
N ILE A 81 19.67 6.55 -18.98
CA ILE A 81 19.04 6.22 -17.69
C ILE A 81 17.53 5.99 -17.84
N LEU A 82 16.82 6.88 -18.56
CA LEU A 82 15.39 6.72 -18.84
C LEU A 82 15.11 5.41 -19.61
N ARG A 83 15.97 5.07 -20.57
CA ARG A 83 15.81 3.83 -21.33
C ARG A 83 16.02 2.59 -20.46
N LEU A 84 16.99 2.61 -19.56
CA LEU A 84 17.24 1.51 -18.62
C LEU A 84 16.05 1.31 -17.68
N THR A 85 15.52 2.38 -17.11
CA THR A 85 14.36 2.30 -16.20
C THR A 85 13.07 1.90 -16.93
N ASP A 86 12.92 2.22 -18.21
CA ASP A 86 11.78 1.82 -19.05
C ASP A 86 11.87 0.34 -19.47
N ARG A 87 13.08 -0.15 -19.81
CA ARG A 87 13.28 -1.48 -20.37
C ARG A 87 13.66 -2.55 -19.36
N CYS A 88 14.18 -2.17 -18.19
CA CYS A 88 14.48 -3.08 -17.10
C CYS A 88 13.37 -3.03 -16.06
N ALA A 89 12.38 -3.90 -16.15
CA ALA A 89 11.30 -3.97 -15.17
C ALA A 89 11.87 -4.29 -13.77
N ASN A 90 11.41 -3.58 -12.74
CA ASN A 90 11.87 -3.63 -11.34
C ASN A 90 13.28 -3.06 -11.08
N LEU A 91 13.96 -2.45 -12.05
CA LEU A 91 15.23 -1.77 -11.79
C LEU A 91 14.99 -0.54 -10.91
N SER A 92 15.74 -0.43 -9.82
CA SER A 92 15.71 0.78 -8.99
C SER A 92 16.38 1.95 -9.70
N SER A 93 15.74 3.11 -9.72
CA SER A 93 16.39 4.36 -10.16
C SER A 93 17.35 4.91 -9.10
N GLU A 94 17.15 4.55 -7.83
CA GLU A 94 18.04 4.94 -6.73
C GLU A 94 19.36 4.18 -6.84
N GLY A 95 20.46 4.90 -6.97
CA GLY A 95 21.80 4.34 -7.15
C GLY A 95 22.16 3.98 -8.60
N LEU A 96 21.25 4.12 -9.58
CA LEU A 96 21.55 4.03 -11.00
C LEU A 96 22.16 5.35 -11.47
N ASP A 97 23.37 5.30 -12.01
CA ASP A 97 24.08 6.48 -12.52
C ASP A 97 24.98 6.12 -13.69
N ILE A 98 25.31 7.10 -14.53
CA ILE A 98 26.25 6.95 -15.66
C ILE A 98 27.32 8.02 -15.54
N ILE A 99 28.56 7.59 -15.34
CA ILE A 99 29.75 8.45 -15.30
C ILE A 99 30.39 8.43 -16.69
N GLU A 100 30.58 9.59 -17.28
CA GLU A 100 31.26 9.76 -18.57
C GLU A 100 32.69 10.25 -18.37
N TYR A 101 33.63 9.53 -18.94
CA TYR A 101 35.03 9.93 -19.03
C TYR A 101 35.38 10.26 -20.48
N ILE A 102 36.19 11.32 -20.70
CA ILE A 102 36.64 11.75 -22.00
C ILE A 102 38.18 11.84 -21.97
N THR A 103 38.85 11.16 -22.90
CA THR A 103 40.30 11.19 -23.01
C THR A 103 40.77 12.55 -23.58
N SER A 104 41.86 13.10 -23.03
CA SER A 104 42.36 14.43 -23.43
C SER A 104 43.11 14.41 -24.76
N ASP A 105 43.70 13.29 -25.13
CA ASP A 105 44.50 13.06 -26.33
C ASP A 105 43.67 12.61 -27.54
N THR A 106 42.82 11.64 -27.37
CA THR A 106 42.06 11.04 -28.46
C THR A 106 40.57 11.44 -28.50
N GLN A 107 40.10 12.19 -27.49
CA GLN A 107 38.71 12.60 -27.31
C GLN A 107 37.71 11.42 -27.29
N ARG A 108 38.20 10.23 -26.97
CA ARG A 108 37.34 9.02 -26.84
C ARG A 108 36.54 9.08 -25.57
N LYS A 109 35.29 8.66 -25.64
CA LYS A 109 34.36 8.62 -24.53
C LYS A 109 34.20 7.21 -24.00
N VAL A 110 34.26 7.07 -22.68
CA VAL A 110 34.02 5.82 -21.95
C VAL A 110 32.90 6.08 -20.95
N TRP A 111 31.95 5.18 -20.87
CA TRP A 111 30.88 5.25 -19.88
C TRP A 111 31.04 4.15 -18.83
N VAL A 112 30.84 4.51 -17.58
CA VAL A 112 30.72 3.58 -16.48
C VAL A 112 29.30 3.69 -15.92
N ILE A 113 28.50 2.65 -16.10
CA ILE A 113 27.15 2.57 -15.56
C ILE A 113 27.24 1.92 -14.18
N ARG A 114 26.85 2.68 -13.17
CA ARG A 114 26.64 2.15 -11.81
C ARG A 114 25.26 1.55 -11.74
N ILE A 115 25.18 0.26 -11.41
CA ILE A 115 23.95 -0.53 -11.41
C ILE A 115 23.63 -0.92 -9.97
N PRO A 116 22.48 -0.50 -9.41
CA PRO A 116 22.06 -0.92 -8.07
C PRO A 116 21.72 -2.41 -8.06
N LYS A 117 21.85 -3.04 -6.89
CA LYS A 117 21.29 -4.36 -6.65
C LYS A 117 19.76 -4.32 -6.83
N HIS A 118 19.18 -5.43 -7.27
CA HIS A 118 17.72 -5.60 -7.30
C HIS A 118 17.11 -5.34 -5.92
N LEU A 119 15.87 -4.87 -5.92
CA LEU A 119 15.11 -4.75 -4.68
C LEU A 119 14.79 -6.15 -4.12
N PRO A 120 14.75 -6.33 -2.79
CA PRO A 120 14.42 -7.62 -2.19
C PRO A 120 13.12 -8.20 -2.78
N LYS A 121 13.14 -9.48 -3.09
CA LYS A 121 12.03 -10.23 -3.71
C LYS A 121 11.60 -9.75 -5.11
N ARG A 122 12.36 -8.88 -5.75
CA ARG A 122 12.03 -8.30 -7.07
C ARG A 122 13.17 -8.48 -8.06
N PRO A 123 13.23 -9.61 -8.77
CA PRO A 123 14.20 -9.77 -9.84
C PRO A 123 13.98 -8.73 -10.93
N VAL A 124 15.08 -8.25 -11.52
CA VAL A 124 15.07 -7.29 -12.62
C VAL A 124 14.95 -8.04 -13.92
N TYR A 125 13.95 -7.65 -14.74
CA TYR A 125 13.70 -8.27 -16.04
C TYR A 125 14.17 -7.36 -17.18
N ALA A 126 14.72 -7.95 -18.22
CA ALA A 126 15.04 -7.31 -19.50
C ALA A 126 14.58 -8.25 -20.63
N HIS A 127 13.88 -7.73 -21.65
CA HIS A 127 13.30 -8.52 -22.76
C HIS A 127 12.39 -9.66 -22.25
N ASP A 128 11.55 -9.36 -21.25
CA ASP A 128 10.63 -10.30 -20.59
C ASP A 128 11.31 -11.48 -19.88
N LYS A 129 12.64 -11.46 -19.72
CA LYS A 129 13.44 -12.46 -19.02
C LYS A 129 14.28 -11.82 -17.93
N ALA A 130 14.53 -12.56 -16.86
CA ALA A 130 15.51 -12.18 -15.86
C ALA A 130 16.86 -12.81 -16.20
N TRP A 131 17.94 -12.04 -16.10
CA TRP A 131 19.28 -12.45 -16.49
C TRP A 131 20.19 -12.57 -15.26
N GLN A 132 21.21 -13.42 -15.38
CA GLN A 132 22.32 -13.51 -14.43
C GLN A 132 23.62 -13.78 -15.18
N ARG A 133 24.75 -13.63 -14.48
CA ARG A 133 26.06 -14.03 -14.96
C ARG A 133 26.51 -15.32 -14.30
N ILE A 134 27.00 -16.25 -15.10
CA ILE A 134 27.73 -17.43 -14.65
C ILE A 134 29.08 -17.38 -15.37
N GLU A 135 30.15 -17.16 -14.59
CA GLU A 135 31.47 -16.85 -15.13
C GLU A 135 31.40 -15.69 -16.13
N ASP A 136 31.83 -15.88 -17.38
CA ASP A 136 31.85 -14.86 -18.43
C ASP A 136 30.59 -14.87 -19.30
N SER A 137 29.60 -15.71 -18.96
CA SER A 137 28.42 -15.92 -19.79
C SER A 137 27.19 -15.26 -19.21
N LEU A 138 26.44 -14.56 -20.08
CA LEU A 138 25.11 -14.05 -19.78
C LEU A 138 24.08 -15.16 -20.01
N VAL A 139 23.39 -15.57 -18.97
CA VAL A 139 22.38 -16.64 -18.99
C VAL A 139 21.08 -16.20 -18.35
N GLU A 140 19.99 -16.86 -18.70
CA GLU A 140 18.71 -16.64 -18.03
C GLU A 140 18.81 -17.02 -16.55
N LEU A 141 18.11 -16.29 -15.69
CA LEU A 141 18.15 -16.47 -14.24
C LEU A 141 17.75 -17.90 -13.88
N THR A 142 18.64 -18.62 -13.19
CA THR A 142 18.35 -19.98 -12.74
C THR A 142 17.25 -20.00 -11.68
N SER A 143 16.51 -21.11 -11.60
CA SER A 143 15.47 -21.29 -10.56
C SER A 143 16.03 -21.16 -9.15
N GLU A 144 17.27 -21.60 -8.92
CA GLU A 144 17.95 -21.49 -7.64
C GLU A 144 18.19 -20.01 -7.26
N ARG A 145 18.74 -19.21 -8.21
CA ARG A 145 18.98 -17.79 -7.98
C ARG A 145 17.67 -17.00 -7.87
N LEU A 146 16.67 -17.34 -8.68
CA LEU A 146 15.33 -16.76 -8.57
C LEU A 146 14.73 -16.99 -7.18
N ASN A 147 14.79 -18.22 -6.67
CA ASN A 147 14.33 -18.55 -5.33
C ASN A 147 15.12 -17.77 -4.26
N THR A 148 16.44 -17.67 -4.42
CA THR A 148 17.28 -16.87 -3.51
C THR A 148 16.80 -15.42 -3.46
N ILE A 149 16.51 -14.79 -4.61
CA ILE A 149 15.99 -13.40 -4.67
C ILE A 149 14.59 -13.31 -4.05
N LEU A 150 13.70 -14.27 -4.32
CA LEU A 150 12.35 -14.31 -3.78
C LEU A 150 12.32 -14.57 -2.26
N ASP A 151 13.32 -15.29 -1.75
CA ASP A 151 13.47 -15.59 -0.32
C ASP A 151 14.25 -14.50 0.44
N GLU A 152 14.83 -13.51 -0.27
CA GLU A 152 15.51 -12.38 0.39
C GLU A 152 14.57 -11.70 1.39
N PRO A 153 15.04 -11.41 2.61
CA PRO A 153 14.26 -10.62 3.54
C PRO A 153 13.99 -9.24 2.94
N LEU A 154 12.77 -8.73 3.09
CA LEU A 154 12.41 -7.39 2.63
C LEU A 154 13.25 -6.28 3.31
N PHE A 155 13.99 -6.65 4.35
CA PHE A 155 14.88 -5.79 5.12
C PHE A 155 16.22 -6.50 5.30
N THR A 156 17.27 -5.95 4.70
CA THR A 156 18.67 -6.39 4.81
C THR A 156 19.48 -5.53 5.80
N GLY A 157 18.81 -4.79 6.66
CA GLY A 157 19.45 -3.94 7.66
C GLY A 157 19.45 -4.57 9.05
N ASN A 158 20.43 -4.24 9.86
CA ASN A 158 20.36 -4.44 11.31
C ASN A 158 19.04 -3.82 11.82
N ASP A 159 18.39 -4.49 12.76
CA ASP A 159 17.20 -3.93 13.42
C ASP A 159 17.52 -2.57 14.03
N TRP A 160 17.02 -1.51 13.35
CA TRP A 160 17.25 -0.13 13.77
C TRP A 160 16.84 0.11 15.24
N SER A 161 15.80 -0.59 15.68
CA SER A 161 15.25 -0.42 17.04
C SER A 161 16.11 -1.09 18.11
N ALA A 162 16.94 -2.05 17.75
CA ALA A 162 17.88 -2.74 18.64
C ALA A 162 19.18 -1.97 18.87
N GLU A 163 19.49 -0.95 18.06
CA GLU A 163 20.72 -0.20 18.21
C GLU A 163 20.78 0.53 19.56
N ILE A 164 21.94 0.46 20.21
CA ILE A 164 22.20 1.14 21.47
C ILE A 164 22.32 2.65 21.22
N VAL A 165 21.60 3.45 22.02
CA VAL A 165 21.63 4.91 21.94
C VAL A 165 22.88 5.43 22.65
N PRO A 166 23.80 6.14 21.96
CA PRO A 166 25.01 6.65 22.57
C PRO A 166 24.71 7.58 23.76
N ASN A 167 25.41 7.37 24.87
CA ASN A 167 25.27 8.16 26.09
C ASN A 167 23.85 8.17 26.69
N ALA A 168 23.01 7.21 26.36
CA ALA A 168 21.74 7.00 27.04
C ALA A 168 21.97 6.19 28.32
N THR A 169 21.27 6.58 29.37
CA THR A 169 21.31 5.95 30.69
C THR A 169 19.88 5.65 31.15
N ILE A 170 19.74 4.97 32.30
CA ILE A 170 18.43 4.73 32.91
C ILE A 170 17.71 6.03 33.24
N ASP A 171 18.46 7.11 33.52
CA ASP A 171 17.89 8.44 33.79
C ASP A 171 17.19 9.07 32.58
N ASP A 172 17.43 8.56 31.37
CA ASP A 172 16.70 8.94 30.16
C ASP A 172 15.30 8.30 30.08
N LEU A 173 15.02 7.31 30.90
CA LEU A 173 13.75 6.61 30.93
C LEU A 173 12.82 7.22 31.99
N ASP A 174 11.51 7.12 31.72
CA ASP A 174 10.46 7.60 32.60
C ASP A 174 10.11 6.53 33.66
N GLU A 175 10.16 6.90 34.91
CA GLU A 175 9.91 5.96 36.04
C GLU A 175 8.48 5.41 36.04
N VAL A 176 7.48 6.22 35.62
CA VAL A 176 6.07 5.79 35.56
C VAL A 176 5.90 4.80 34.40
N ALA A 177 6.61 5.05 33.30
CA ALA A 177 6.62 4.14 32.15
C ALA A 177 7.26 2.79 32.50
N ILE A 178 8.40 2.80 33.24
CA ILE A 178 9.04 1.57 33.74
C ILE A 178 8.11 0.82 34.66
N ALA A 179 7.45 1.51 35.62
CA ALA A 179 6.52 0.89 36.56
C ALA A 179 5.33 0.24 35.81
N LYS A 180 4.74 0.94 34.83
CA LYS A 180 3.67 0.38 33.98
C LYS A 180 4.17 -0.81 33.17
N ALA A 181 5.36 -0.71 32.56
CA ALA A 181 5.97 -1.81 31.79
C ALA A 181 6.13 -3.07 32.65
N ARG A 182 6.61 -2.92 33.89
CA ARG A 182 6.77 -4.02 34.83
C ARG A 182 5.43 -4.68 35.18
N VAL A 183 4.36 -3.92 35.37
CA VAL A 183 3.00 -4.44 35.58
C VAL A 183 2.51 -5.22 34.36
N MET A 184 2.74 -4.68 33.15
CA MET A 184 2.32 -5.34 31.90
C MET A 184 3.14 -6.59 31.61
N PHE A 185 4.45 -6.57 31.86
CA PHE A 185 5.34 -7.72 31.73
C PHE A 185 4.86 -8.93 32.57
N LYS A 186 4.47 -8.71 33.82
CA LYS A 186 3.94 -9.76 34.69
C LYS A 186 2.66 -10.42 34.16
N LYS A 187 1.82 -9.67 33.42
CA LYS A 187 0.60 -10.22 32.78
C LYS A 187 0.94 -11.18 31.65
N VAL A 188 1.96 -10.87 30.87
CA VAL A 188 2.41 -11.71 29.74
C VAL A 188 3.19 -12.93 30.24
N HIS A 189 4.10 -12.71 31.20
CA HIS A 189 4.99 -13.73 31.73
C HIS A 189 4.48 -14.31 33.06
N SER A 190 3.23 -14.76 33.07
CA SER A 190 2.56 -15.29 34.29
C SER A 190 3.23 -16.53 34.89
N ARG A 191 4.15 -17.18 34.19
CA ARG A 191 4.96 -18.30 34.68
C ARG A 191 6.08 -17.84 35.63
N ILE A 192 6.50 -16.58 35.54
CA ILE A 192 7.51 -15.99 36.44
C ILE A 192 6.75 -15.43 37.66
N PRO A 193 7.13 -15.80 38.90
CA PRO A 193 6.48 -15.25 40.07
C PRO A 193 6.52 -13.72 40.11
N ALA A 194 5.42 -13.10 40.50
CA ALA A 194 5.32 -11.64 40.52
C ALA A 194 6.35 -10.99 41.46
N GLU A 195 6.66 -11.68 42.57
CA GLU A 195 7.65 -11.28 43.56
C GLU A 195 9.05 -11.26 42.98
N GLU A 196 9.40 -12.23 42.12
CA GLU A 196 10.67 -12.30 41.43
C GLU A 196 10.84 -11.10 40.46
N VAL A 197 9.84 -10.82 39.63
CA VAL A 197 9.87 -9.65 38.73
C VAL A 197 9.97 -8.34 39.49
N ASN A 198 9.33 -8.25 40.68
CA ASN A 198 9.40 -7.07 41.52
C ASN A 198 10.78 -6.90 42.17
N ALA A 199 11.48 -8.00 42.46
CA ALA A 199 12.82 -7.99 43.07
C ALA A 199 13.93 -7.59 42.09
N TRP A 200 13.70 -7.72 40.76
CA TRP A 200 14.69 -7.30 39.77
C TRP A 200 15.04 -5.83 39.91
N SER A 201 16.32 -5.52 39.82
CA SER A 201 16.79 -4.13 39.63
C SER A 201 16.24 -3.56 38.28
N VAL A 202 16.28 -2.26 38.09
CA VAL A 202 15.84 -1.65 36.83
C VAL A 202 16.64 -2.16 35.66
N PRO A 203 18.00 -2.20 35.69
CA PRO A 203 18.76 -2.79 34.59
C PRO A 203 18.38 -4.23 34.27
N GLU A 204 18.24 -5.06 35.29
CA GLU A 204 17.86 -6.47 35.15
C GLU A 204 16.48 -6.61 34.50
N PHE A 205 15.50 -5.83 34.95
CA PHE A 205 14.18 -5.79 34.32
C PHE A 205 14.24 -5.37 32.83
N LEU A 206 14.98 -4.31 32.51
CA LEU A 206 15.10 -3.81 31.14
C LEU A 206 15.79 -4.82 30.22
N SER A 207 16.79 -5.55 30.74
CA SER A 207 17.46 -6.64 30.01
C SER A 207 16.52 -7.81 29.76
N ASN A 208 15.77 -8.27 30.77
CA ASN A 208 14.77 -9.33 30.65
C ASN A 208 13.60 -8.93 29.74
N ALA A 209 13.27 -7.64 29.68
CA ALA A 209 12.26 -7.10 28.76
C ALA A 209 12.78 -6.93 27.32
N GLY A 210 14.09 -7.13 27.07
CA GLY A 210 14.71 -7.03 25.74
C GLY A 210 14.92 -5.59 25.25
N VAL A 211 14.92 -4.60 26.14
CA VAL A 211 15.11 -3.17 25.80
C VAL A 211 16.45 -2.61 26.27
N MET A 212 17.24 -3.40 26.95
CA MET A 212 18.64 -3.14 27.30
C MET A 212 19.50 -4.28 26.77
N ILE A 213 20.54 -3.98 25.99
CA ILE A 213 21.45 -4.93 25.36
C ILE A 213 22.87 -4.56 25.80
N ASP A 214 23.63 -5.50 26.32
CA ASP A 214 25.01 -5.30 26.78
C ASP A 214 25.18 -4.10 27.73
N GLY A 215 24.18 -3.87 28.59
CA GLY A 215 24.14 -2.74 29.53
C GLY A 215 23.77 -1.39 28.89
N GLY A 216 23.54 -1.34 27.56
CA GLY A 216 23.17 -0.15 26.81
C GLY A 216 21.67 -0.03 26.59
N ILE A 217 21.15 1.18 26.62
CA ILE A 217 19.74 1.52 26.34
C ILE A 217 19.52 1.49 24.83
N THR A 218 18.55 0.66 24.36
CA THR A 218 18.22 0.57 22.94
C THR A 218 17.31 1.73 22.49
N ARG A 219 17.20 1.94 21.16
CA ARG A 219 16.22 2.87 20.58
C ARG A 219 14.78 2.47 20.93
N ALA A 220 14.49 1.17 20.97
CA ALA A 220 13.20 0.66 21.41
C ALA A 220 12.87 1.08 22.86
N ALA A 221 13.85 1.06 23.77
CA ALA A 221 13.67 1.54 25.14
C ALA A 221 13.26 3.02 25.18
N ILE A 222 13.94 3.87 24.41
CA ILE A 222 13.60 5.31 24.37
C ILE A 222 12.20 5.53 23.76
N ILE A 223 11.82 4.79 22.71
CA ILE A 223 10.48 4.90 22.09
C ILE A 223 9.38 4.53 23.09
N LEU A 224 9.54 3.44 23.82
CA LEU A 224 8.50 2.91 24.70
C LEU A 224 8.50 3.51 26.10
N LEU A 225 9.69 3.77 26.65
CA LEU A 225 9.88 4.13 28.06
C LEU A 225 10.61 5.47 28.26
N GLY A 226 11.15 6.10 27.21
CA GLY A 226 11.99 7.29 27.31
C GLY A 226 11.22 8.54 27.72
N LYS A 227 11.84 9.41 28.50
CA LYS A 227 11.34 10.76 28.76
C LYS A 227 11.19 11.55 27.45
N PRO A 228 10.24 12.49 27.34
CA PRO A 228 10.06 13.30 26.12
C PRO A 228 11.36 13.98 25.63
N VAL A 229 12.19 14.44 26.56
CA VAL A 229 13.49 15.08 26.22
C VAL A 229 14.51 14.09 25.66
N SER A 230 14.46 12.82 26.07
CA SER A 230 15.40 11.79 25.63
C SER A 230 15.21 11.38 24.17
N VAL A 231 14.05 11.67 23.57
CA VAL A 231 13.76 11.43 22.15
C VAL A 231 14.75 12.18 21.24
N PHE A 232 15.30 13.30 21.68
CA PHE A 232 16.31 14.03 20.90
C PHE A 232 17.59 13.23 20.65
N LYS A 233 17.87 12.21 21.46
CA LYS A 233 19.01 11.29 21.25
C LYS A 233 18.78 10.34 20.06
N LEU A 234 17.54 10.22 19.57
CA LEU A 234 17.21 9.40 18.41
C LEU A 234 17.28 10.14 17.06
N ARG A 235 17.63 11.45 17.07
CA ARG A 235 17.75 12.23 15.82
C ARG A 235 18.70 11.56 14.85
N PRO A 236 18.39 11.59 13.52
CA PRO A 236 17.33 12.35 12.86
C PRO A 236 15.93 11.68 12.88
N ALA A 237 15.76 10.50 13.50
CA ALA A 237 14.48 9.83 13.58
C ALA A 237 13.42 10.67 14.30
N VAL A 238 12.16 10.57 13.84
CA VAL A 238 11.03 11.31 14.41
C VAL A 238 10.11 10.34 15.16
N VAL A 239 10.17 10.39 16.50
CA VAL A 239 9.30 9.60 17.38
C VAL A 239 8.12 10.47 17.80
N ARG A 240 7.09 10.51 16.96
CA ARG A 240 5.93 11.39 17.15
C ARG A 240 4.66 10.79 16.57
N VAL A 241 3.56 10.90 17.30
CA VAL A 241 2.21 10.72 16.80
C VAL A 241 1.52 12.08 16.80
N THR A 242 0.87 12.44 15.70
CA THR A 242 0.04 13.64 15.61
C THR A 242 -1.41 13.22 15.47
N TRP A 243 -2.22 13.55 16.48
CA TRP A 243 -3.67 13.50 16.36
C TRP A 243 -4.20 14.81 15.82
N SER A 244 -5.18 14.75 14.91
CA SER A 244 -5.90 15.92 14.41
C SER A 244 -7.37 15.61 14.20
N LEU A 245 -8.24 16.56 14.54
CA LEU A 245 -9.68 16.49 14.33
C LEU A 245 -10.06 17.34 13.12
N ARG A 246 -10.83 16.77 12.19
CA ARG A 246 -11.37 17.45 11.01
C ARG A 246 -12.89 17.55 11.08
N ASN A 247 -13.43 18.63 10.55
CA ASN A 247 -14.86 18.80 10.35
C ASN A 247 -15.31 18.23 8.98
N GLU A 248 -16.61 18.34 8.67
CA GLU A 248 -17.19 17.89 7.38
C GLU A 248 -16.60 18.62 6.15
N LYS A 249 -16.06 19.83 6.33
CA LYS A 249 -15.38 20.59 5.29
C LYS A 249 -13.90 20.25 5.14
N GLN A 250 -13.43 19.26 5.91
CA GLN A 250 -12.02 18.85 5.99
C GLN A 250 -11.07 19.89 6.61
N ASP A 251 -11.60 20.94 7.27
CA ASP A 251 -10.78 21.87 8.03
C ASP A 251 -10.28 21.21 9.32
N VAL A 252 -9.04 21.52 9.70
CA VAL A 252 -8.49 21.08 10.98
C VAL A 252 -9.08 21.94 12.10
N VAL A 253 -9.85 21.32 12.99
CA VAL A 253 -10.51 21.97 14.14
C VAL A 253 -9.62 21.95 15.38
N ASP A 254 -8.87 20.87 15.57
CA ASP A 254 -7.96 20.68 16.72
C ASP A 254 -6.83 19.72 16.34
N TYR A 255 -5.69 19.83 17.02
CA TYR A 255 -4.59 18.89 16.87
C TYR A 255 -3.68 18.87 18.10
N GLU A 256 -3.00 17.75 18.29
CA GLU A 256 -2.00 17.60 19.35
C GLU A 256 -0.88 16.66 18.91
N HIS A 257 0.32 16.92 19.41
CA HIS A 257 1.50 16.12 19.14
C HIS A 257 1.89 15.33 20.38
N PHE A 258 2.09 14.04 20.21
CA PHE A 258 2.51 13.12 21.25
C PHE A 258 3.87 12.51 20.90
N THR A 259 4.69 12.29 21.91
CA THR A 259 5.99 11.64 21.77
C THR A 259 6.15 10.55 22.83
N ALA A 260 7.33 9.91 22.92
CA ALA A 260 7.63 8.93 23.98
C ALA A 260 7.32 9.50 25.39
N PRO A 261 7.04 8.63 26.36
CA PRO A 261 7.01 7.16 26.30
C PRO A 261 5.69 6.59 25.77
N PHE A 262 5.73 5.83 24.66
CA PHE A 262 4.49 5.38 24.04
C PHE A 262 3.70 4.38 24.88
N ILE A 263 4.31 3.72 25.84
CA ILE A 263 3.56 2.86 26.79
C ILE A 263 2.54 3.66 27.62
N LEU A 264 2.77 4.97 27.83
CA LEU A 264 1.85 5.87 28.52
C LEU A 264 1.00 6.69 27.55
N THR A 265 1.62 7.24 26.51
CA THR A 265 0.99 8.23 25.63
C THR A 265 -0.04 7.64 24.67
N VAL A 266 0.01 6.35 24.35
CA VAL A 266 -1.03 5.68 23.54
C VAL A 266 -2.42 5.85 24.17
N ASP A 267 -2.56 5.67 25.48
CA ASP A 267 -3.84 5.88 26.17
C ASP A 267 -4.31 7.33 26.08
N GLN A 268 -3.38 8.29 26.17
CA GLN A 268 -3.67 9.71 26.04
C GLN A 268 -4.11 10.07 24.61
N ILE A 269 -3.45 9.50 23.59
CA ILE A 269 -3.80 9.69 22.18
C ILE A 269 -5.23 9.20 21.91
N LEU A 270 -5.55 7.98 22.36
CA LEU A 270 -6.88 7.40 22.17
C LEU A 270 -7.97 8.16 22.94
N ALA A 271 -7.64 8.72 24.11
CA ALA A 271 -8.55 9.58 24.87
C ALA A 271 -8.86 10.92 24.17
N LYS A 272 -8.09 11.33 23.15
CA LYS A 272 -8.40 12.52 22.33
C LYS A 272 -9.50 12.29 21.32
N VAL A 273 -9.74 11.05 20.90
CA VAL A 273 -10.80 10.72 19.95
C VAL A 273 -12.15 11.11 20.58
N ARG A 274 -12.87 12.00 19.91
CA ARG A 274 -14.11 12.64 20.43
C ARG A 274 -15.38 11.94 19.94
N ASN A 275 -15.36 11.42 18.70
CA ASN A 275 -16.53 10.79 18.09
C ASN A 275 -16.59 9.31 18.53
N LEU A 276 -16.78 9.07 19.83
CA LEU A 276 -16.77 7.72 20.39
C LEU A 276 -18.16 7.05 20.41
N THR A 277 -19.23 7.83 20.31
CA THR A 277 -20.60 7.31 20.39
C THR A 277 -21.48 7.86 19.29
N MET A 278 -22.31 7.00 18.72
CA MET A 278 -23.40 7.38 17.81
C MET A 278 -24.74 7.00 18.44
N ARG A 279 -25.78 7.74 18.09
CA ARG A 279 -27.16 7.45 18.49
C ARG A 279 -27.93 6.94 17.29
N GLU A 280 -28.44 5.74 17.40
CA GLU A 280 -29.27 5.14 16.37
C GLU A 280 -30.71 5.05 16.87
N MET A 281 -31.68 5.39 16.01
CA MET A 281 -33.11 5.24 16.31
C MET A 281 -33.59 3.90 15.71
N PRO A 282 -33.68 2.82 16.49
CA PRO A 282 -34.22 1.59 15.98
C PRO A 282 -35.69 1.78 15.57
N GLY A 283 -36.07 1.23 14.41
CA GLY A 283 -37.45 1.34 13.95
C GLY A 283 -38.44 0.78 14.96
N GLY A 284 -39.31 1.65 15.51
CA GLY A 284 -40.36 1.29 16.45
C GLY A 284 -40.07 1.56 17.93
N THR A 285 -38.95 2.19 18.27
CA THR A 285 -38.66 2.64 19.65
C THR A 285 -38.62 4.17 19.73
N LEU A 286 -39.00 4.71 20.89
CA LEU A 286 -38.95 6.15 21.21
C LEU A 286 -37.58 6.56 21.77
N PHE A 287 -36.72 5.60 22.09
CA PHE A 287 -35.42 5.87 22.71
C PHE A 287 -34.31 5.47 21.74
N PRO A 288 -33.29 6.34 21.52
CA PRO A 288 -32.13 5.98 20.71
C PRO A 288 -31.24 4.98 21.46
N ASP A 289 -30.76 3.98 20.74
CA ASP A 289 -29.66 3.17 21.20
C ASP A 289 -28.35 3.95 21.06
N VAL A 290 -27.54 3.94 22.12
CA VAL A 290 -26.20 4.55 22.11
C VAL A 290 -25.20 3.44 21.81
N MET A 291 -24.56 3.53 20.65
CA MET A 291 -23.52 2.59 20.23
C MET A 291 -22.16 3.27 20.23
N GLN A 292 -21.12 2.50 20.57
CA GLN A 292 -19.75 2.98 20.37
C GLN A 292 -19.46 3.10 18.86
N GLN A 293 -18.93 4.23 18.44
CA GLN A 293 -18.57 4.47 17.04
C GLN A 293 -17.36 3.66 16.62
N TYR A 294 -16.37 3.51 17.50
CA TYR A 294 -15.17 2.71 17.25
C TYR A 294 -14.97 1.67 18.35
N ASP A 295 -14.43 0.52 17.98
CA ASP A 295 -14.03 -0.52 18.92
C ASP A 295 -12.68 -0.18 19.54
N ASP A 296 -12.59 -0.22 20.87
CA ASP A 296 -11.38 0.13 21.64
C ASP A 296 -10.17 -0.74 21.26
N TYR A 297 -10.41 -2.03 21.02
CA TYR A 297 -9.36 -2.94 20.57
C TYR A 297 -8.82 -2.53 19.19
N SER A 298 -9.71 -2.29 18.25
CA SER A 298 -9.34 -1.93 16.87
C SER A 298 -8.57 -0.62 16.81
N MET A 299 -9.02 0.41 17.54
CA MET A 299 -8.31 1.70 17.63
C MET A 299 -6.88 1.52 18.17
N ARG A 300 -6.75 0.77 19.25
CA ARG A 300 -5.47 0.51 19.92
C ARG A 300 -4.54 -0.33 19.05
N GLU A 301 -5.06 -1.39 18.47
CA GLU A 301 -4.29 -2.32 17.63
C GLU A 301 -3.71 -1.61 16.41
N ILE A 302 -4.52 -0.78 15.71
CA ILE A 302 -4.03 -0.02 14.55
C ILE A 302 -2.94 0.97 14.96
N LEU A 303 -3.11 1.69 16.07
CA LEU A 303 -2.09 2.64 16.55
C LEU A 303 -0.80 1.92 16.96
N HIS A 304 -0.91 0.80 17.66
CA HIS A 304 0.25 -0.03 18.02
C HIS A 304 0.97 -0.55 16.78
N ASN A 305 0.22 -1.01 15.75
CA ASN A 305 0.80 -1.45 14.49
C ASN A 305 1.53 -0.30 13.78
N CYS A 306 0.99 0.91 13.79
CA CYS A 306 1.70 2.08 13.27
C CYS A 306 3.03 2.30 14.00
N ILE A 307 3.07 2.20 15.33
CA ILE A 307 4.29 2.37 16.14
C ILE A 307 5.29 1.24 15.85
N ALA A 308 4.82 -0.02 15.84
CA ALA A 308 5.66 -1.20 15.62
C ALA A 308 6.29 -1.24 14.23
N HIS A 309 5.55 -0.81 13.20
CA HIS A 309 5.93 -0.92 11.79
C HIS A 309 6.40 0.39 11.16
N GLN A 310 6.43 1.50 11.91
CA GLN A 310 7.00 2.77 11.44
C GLN A 310 8.42 2.57 10.97
N ASP A 311 8.75 3.09 9.81
CA ASP A 311 10.14 3.25 9.38
C ASP A 311 10.69 4.57 9.92
N TYR A 312 11.33 4.49 11.08
CA TYR A 312 11.87 5.66 11.77
C TYR A 312 13.04 6.32 11.00
N THR A 313 13.63 5.62 10.02
CA THR A 313 14.70 6.17 9.18
C THR A 313 14.17 7.18 8.15
N LEU A 314 12.88 7.14 7.82
CA LEU A 314 12.23 8.09 6.90
C LEU A 314 12.00 9.47 7.53
N GLN A 315 12.25 9.65 8.82
CA GLN A 315 12.07 10.91 9.54
C GLN A 315 10.64 11.47 9.49
N GLU A 316 9.67 10.58 9.34
CA GLU A 316 8.25 10.91 9.27
C GLU A 316 7.55 10.62 10.59
N ARG A 317 6.43 11.32 10.81
CA ARG A 317 5.57 11.13 11.98
C ARG A 317 4.44 10.17 11.65
N ILE A 318 3.90 9.52 12.67
CA ILE A 318 2.65 8.79 12.59
C ILE A 318 1.51 9.80 12.68
N ASN A 319 0.50 9.67 11.82
CA ASN A 319 -0.68 10.52 11.82
C ASN A 319 -1.92 9.72 12.23
N LEU A 320 -2.73 10.29 13.13
CA LEU A 320 -4.08 9.85 13.45
C LEU A 320 -5.02 11.01 13.15
N VAL A 321 -5.80 10.90 12.08
CA VAL A 321 -6.75 11.93 11.66
C VAL A 321 -8.16 11.46 11.97
N GLU A 322 -8.84 12.15 12.84
CA GLU A 322 -10.24 11.92 13.17
C GLU A 322 -11.13 12.73 12.23
N ASN A 323 -11.90 12.00 11.41
CA ASN A 323 -12.91 12.57 10.51
C ASN A 323 -14.32 12.24 11.02
N PRO A 324 -15.37 12.91 10.56
CA PRO A 324 -16.74 12.69 11.04
C PRO A 324 -17.26 11.25 10.96
N GLY A 325 -16.73 10.43 10.06
CA GLY A 325 -17.23 9.06 9.88
C GLY A 325 -16.16 7.98 9.95
N PHE A 326 -14.89 8.33 10.10
CA PHE A 326 -13.80 7.37 10.16
C PHE A 326 -12.55 7.94 10.84
N LEU A 327 -11.73 7.05 11.37
CA LEU A 327 -10.37 7.34 11.80
C LEU A 327 -9.40 6.94 10.71
N TYR A 328 -8.45 7.82 10.40
CA TYR A 328 -7.40 7.59 9.43
C TYR A 328 -6.06 7.55 10.15
N TYR A 329 -5.36 6.42 10.05
CA TYR A 329 -4.03 6.22 10.59
C TYR A 329 -3.06 6.11 9.44
N ALA A 330 -1.88 6.76 9.55
CA ALA A 330 -0.83 6.62 8.53
C ALA A 330 0.54 6.58 9.18
N ASN A 331 1.40 5.70 8.68
CA ASN A 331 2.79 5.58 9.09
C ASN A 331 3.71 5.36 7.89
N GLY A 332 4.96 5.83 8.01
CA GLY A 332 6.00 5.61 7.01
C GLY A 332 6.49 4.17 7.00
N GLY A 333 6.76 3.64 5.81
CA GLY A 333 7.32 2.33 5.58
C GLY A 333 6.51 1.47 4.60
N SER A 334 7.09 0.35 4.17
CA SER A 334 6.39 -0.60 3.32
C SER A 334 5.50 -1.55 4.14
N PHE A 335 4.41 -2.02 3.56
CA PHE A 335 3.57 -3.06 4.16
C PHE A 335 4.23 -4.43 3.96
N ILE A 336 4.82 -4.97 5.03
CA ILE A 336 5.64 -6.19 4.98
C ILE A 336 4.92 -7.39 4.35
N PRO A 337 3.64 -7.69 4.66
CA PRO A 337 2.92 -8.78 4.02
C PRO A 337 2.71 -8.59 2.50
N GLY A 338 2.95 -7.40 1.98
CA GLY A 338 2.74 -7.00 0.59
C GLY A 338 1.29 -6.66 0.27
N THR A 339 0.32 -7.50 0.64
CA THR A 339 -1.12 -7.24 0.46
C THR A 339 -1.92 -7.60 1.71
N VAL A 340 -3.08 -6.96 1.88
CA VAL A 340 -4.01 -7.26 2.98
C VAL A 340 -4.51 -8.70 2.92
N GLN A 341 -4.80 -9.20 1.71
CA GLN A 341 -5.24 -10.58 1.50
C GLN A 341 -4.20 -11.58 2.01
N LYS A 342 -2.91 -11.35 1.72
CA LYS A 342 -1.83 -12.20 2.25
C LYS A 342 -1.74 -12.11 3.77
N ALA A 343 -1.89 -10.91 4.35
CA ALA A 343 -1.89 -10.73 5.80
C ALA A 343 -3.06 -11.47 6.47
N LEU A 344 -4.25 -11.42 5.87
CA LEU A 344 -5.44 -12.12 6.35
C LEU A 344 -5.36 -13.65 6.17
N ALA A 345 -4.69 -14.12 5.11
CA ALA A 345 -4.51 -15.56 4.84
C ALA A 345 -3.42 -16.20 5.72
N THR A 346 -2.53 -15.41 6.31
CA THR A 346 -1.44 -15.93 7.15
C THR A 346 -1.99 -16.42 8.50
N HIS A 347 -1.75 -17.71 8.83
CA HIS A 347 -2.18 -18.35 10.07
C HIS A 347 -1.08 -18.46 11.12
N GLY A 348 -0.25 -17.43 11.27
CA GLY A 348 0.86 -17.45 12.23
C GLY A 348 1.55 -16.10 12.33
N PRO A 349 2.56 -15.99 13.22
CA PRO A 349 3.35 -14.78 13.35
C PRO A 349 4.05 -14.44 12.04
N GLN A 350 4.25 -13.16 11.80
CA GLN A 350 5.06 -12.71 10.68
C GLN A 350 6.50 -13.19 10.86
N ARG A 351 7.14 -13.61 9.77
CA ARG A 351 8.53 -14.14 9.82
C ARG A 351 9.57 -13.04 10.03
N HIS A 352 9.24 -11.80 9.64
CA HIS A 352 10.15 -10.65 9.69
C HIS A 352 9.42 -9.39 10.17
N TYR A 353 10.07 -8.65 11.05
CA TYR A 353 9.63 -7.35 11.53
C TYR A 353 10.69 -6.30 11.17
N ARG A 354 10.26 -5.08 10.79
CA ARG A 354 11.19 -3.98 10.54
C ARG A 354 11.94 -3.58 11.81
N ASN A 355 11.24 -3.53 12.92
CA ASN A 355 11.75 -3.16 14.23
C ASN A 355 11.52 -4.34 15.18
N GLU A 356 12.32 -5.40 15.04
CA GLU A 356 12.11 -6.66 15.76
C GLU A 356 12.24 -6.46 17.29
N CYS A 357 13.27 -5.74 17.73
CA CYS A 357 13.47 -5.41 19.14
C CYS A 357 12.28 -4.62 19.70
N LEU A 358 11.79 -3.61 18.97
CA LEU A 358 10.63 -2.82 19.36
C LEU A 358 9.36 -3.69 19.44
N CYS A 359 9.12 -4.54 18.45
CA CYS A 359 7.97 -5.44 18.42
C CYS A 359 8.02 -6.41 19.61
N ASN A 360 9.18 -7.04 19.87
CA ASN A 360 9.35 -7.97 20.98
C ASN A 360 9.14 -7.28 22.34
N ALA A 361 9.64 -6.05 22.49
CA ALA A 361 9.40 -5.26 23.70
C ALA A 361 7.91 -4.90 23.86
N MET A 362 7.22 -4.50 22.77
CA MET A 362 5.78 -4.22 22.81
C MET A 362 4.96 -5.46 23.19
N VAL A 363 5.38 -6.65 22.78
CA VAL A 363 4.79 -7.92 23.24
C VAL A 363 5.04 -8.13 24.73
N ASN A 364 6.28 -8.00 25.19
CA ASN A 364 6.63 -8.14 26.60
C ASN A 364 5.85 -7.17 27.49
N PHE A 365 5.46 -6.01 26.93
CA PHE A 365 4.65 -5.00 27.63
C PHE A 365 3.15 -5.12 27.33
N ASN A 366 2.69 -6.24 26.77
CA ASN A 366 1.28 -6.50 26.46
C ASN A 366 0.62 -5.39 25.61
N MET A 367 1.38 -4.80 24.70
CA MET A 367 0.89 -3.79 23.75
C MET A 367 0.38 -4.43 22.47
N ILE A 368 1.09 -5.43 21.94
CA ILE A 368 0.71 -6.17 20.74
C ILE A 368 0.73 -7.68 20.97
N ASP A 369 0.04 -8.43 20.10
CA ASP A 369 0.05 -9.91 20.09
C ASP A 369 0.91 -10.41 18.91
N ILE A 370 1.84 -11.34 19.18
CA ILE A 370 2.71 -11.94 18.14
C ILE A 370 1.95 -12.95 17.25
N VAL A 371 0.77 -13.42 17.65
CA VAL A 371 0.12 -14.58 16.99
C VAL A 371 -0.36 -14.25 15.56
N GLY A 372 -0.13 -13.03 15.06
CA GLY A 372 -0.48 -12.64 13.69
C GLY A 372 -1.99 -12.48 13.45
N ARG A 373 -2.77 -12.31 14.51
CA ARG A 373 -4.23 -12.20 14.42
C ARG A 373 -4.76 -10.77 14.44
N GLY A 374 -3.90 -9.76 14.68
CA GLY A 374 -4.31 -8.37 14.89
C GLY A 374 -5.17 -7.82 13.76
N ILE A 375 -4.68 -7.87 12.52
CA ILE A 375 -5.42 -7.40 11.34
C ILE A 375 -6.74 -8.17 11.18
N ARG A 376 -6.71 -9.51 11.22
CA ARG A 376 -7.93 -10.34 11.08
C ARG A 376 -8.95 -10.00 12.17
N LYS A 377 -8.51 -9.74 13.41
CA LYS A 377 -9.40 -9.39 14.51
C LYS A 377 -10.06 -8.02 14.30
N ILE A 378 -9.33 -7.02 13.76
CA ILE A 378 -9.90 -5.72 13.40
C ILE A 378 -11.02 -5.91 12.36
N PHE A 379 -10.78 -6.71 11.32
CA PHE A 379 -11.79 -7.01 10.29
C PHE A 379 -13.01 -7.73 10.89
N ASN A 380 -12.79 -8.72 11.74
CA ASN A 380 -13.87 -9.43 12.42
C ASN A 380 -14.69 -8.51 13.31
N GLN A 381 -14.06 -7.62 14.08
CA GLN A 381 -14.74 -6.64 14.94
C GLN A 381 -15.62 -5.70 14.11
N GLN A 382 -15.12 -5.18 12.98
CA GLN A 382 -15.92 -4.36 12.08
C GLN A 382 -17.11 -5.16 11.51
N TRP A 383 -16.89 -6.40 11.08
CA TRP A 383 -17.94 -7.27 10.60
C TRP A 383 -19.02 -7.57 11.64
N GLU A 384 -18.62 -7.96 12.86
CA GLU A 384 -19.54 -8.22 13.97
C GLU A 384 -20.39 -7.00 14.33
N ARG A 385 -19.79 -5.81 14.23
CA ARG A 385 -20.44 -4.53 14.49
C ARG A 385 -21.26 -4.02 13.32
N ARG A 386 -21.25 -4.71 12.17
CA ARG A 386 -21.95 -4.32 10.94
C ARG A 386 -21.45 -3.01 10.34
N PHE A 387 -20.19 -2.69 10.57
CA PHE A 387 -19.51 -1.57 9.96
C PHE A 387 -18.72 -1.99 8.72
N PRO A 388 -18.39 -1.07 7.80
CA PRO A 388 -17.54 -1.35 6.67
C PRO A 388 -16.20 -1.93 7.11
N MET A 389 -15.63 -2.81 6.30
CA MET A 389 -14.31 -3.35 6.56
C MET A 389 -13.26 -2.22 6.53
N PRO A 390 -12.14 -2.34 7.26
CA PRO A 390 -11.09 -1.35 7.21
C PRO A 390 -10.49 -1.29 5.80
N ASP A 391 -10.15 -0.08 5.33
CA ASP A 391 -9.40 0.09 4.09
C ASP A 391 -7.92 0.30 4.42
N TYR A 392 -7.07 -0.42 3.68
CA TYR A 392 -5.62 -0.27 3.74
C TYR A 392 -5.14 0.36 2.43
N GLU A 393 -4.59 1.54 2.52
CA GLU A 393 -3.95 2.25 1.41
C GLU A 393 -2.45 2.01 1.52
N ILE A 394 -1.88 1.29 0.54
CA ILE A 394 -0.47 0.90 0.53
C ILE A 394 0.19 1.63 -0.64
N ASP A 395 0.89 2.72 -0.36
CA ASP A 395 1.64 3.49 -1.37
C ASP A 395 3.13 3.10 -1.33
N ALA A 396 3.51 2.19 -2.23
CA ALA A 396 4.89 1.73 -2.32
C ALA A 396 5.86 2.83 -2.79
N ALA A 397 5.38 3.81 -3.58
CA ALA A 397 6.22 4.90 -4.08
C ALA A 397 6.53 5.91 -2.98
N LYS A 398 5.55 6.24 -2.15
CA LYS A 398 5.74 7.12 -1.00
C LYS A 398 6.27 6.38 0.23
N LYS A 399 6.34 5.05 0.20
CA LYS A 399 6.65 4.23 1.38
C LYS A 399 5.71 4.55 2.56
N GLU A 400 4.41 4.63 2.30
CA GLU A 400 3.39 4.93 3.29
C GLU A 400 2.37 3.81 3.37
N VAL A 401 1.95 3.48 4.58
CA VAL A 401 0.82 2.59 4.86
C VAL A 401 -0.21 3.38 5.64
N ALA A 402 -1.44 3.43 5.12
CA ALA A 402 -2.53 4.07 5.82
C ALA A 402 -3.70 3.10 6.03
N VAL A 403 -4.42 3.29 7.13
CA VAL A 403 -5.59 2.48 7.51
C VAL A 403 -6.76 3.40 7.80
N ARG A 404 -7.88 3.16 7.15
CA ARG A 404 -9.15 3.84 7.43
C ARG A 404 -10.07 2.92 8.20
N LEU A 405 -10.35 3.26 9.45
CA LEU A 405 -11.29 2.55 10.33
C LEU A 405 -12.63 3.29 10.33
N TYR A 406 -13.67 2.65 9.83
CA TYR A 406 -15.00 3.25 9.74
C TYR A 406 -15.74 3.19 11.08
N GLY A 407 -16.34 4.32 11.46
CA GLY A 407 -17.16 4.46 12.67
C GLY A 407 -18.66 4.46 12.41
N ASN A 408 -19.08 4.45 11.15
CA ASN A 408 -20.48 4.43 10.75
C ASN A 408 -20.73 3.30 9.75
N ALA A 409 -21.92 2.69 9.82
CA ALA A 409 -22.37 1.77 8.79
C ALA A 409 -22.61 2.56 7.49
N ILE A 410 -21.87 2.25 6.42
CA ILE A 410 -22.16 2.81 5.09
C ILE A 410 -23.51 2.25 4.61
N ASN A 411 -23.77 0.98 4.91
CA ASN A 411 -25.02 0.31 4.57
C ASN A 411 -25.32 -0.80 5.59
N GLU A 412 -26.10 -0.46 6.61
CA GLU A 412 -26.47 -1.39 7.68
C GLU A 412 -27.19 -2.65 7.19
N LYS A 413 -28.07 -2.50 6.19
CA LYS A 413 -28.84 -3.62 5.66
C LYS A 413 -27.93 -4.62 4.94
N TYR A 414 -26.94 -4.13 4.19
CA TYR A 414 -25.96 -4.96 3.49
C TYR A 414 -25.08 -5.74 4.49
N THR A 415 -24.50 -5.06 5.44
CA THR A 415 -23.65 -5.69 6.46
C THR A 415 -24.43 -6.68 7.33
N LYS A 416 -25.70 -6.36 7.64
CA LYS A 416 -26.60 -7.29 8.34
C LYS A 416 -26.87 -8.56 7.53
N LEU A 417 -27.11 -8.42 6.22
CA LEU A 417 -27.30 -9.58 5.35
C LEU A 417 -26.08 -10.46 5.28
N LEU A 418 -24.90 -9.87 5.13
CA LEU A 418 -23.64 -10.60 5.10
C LEU A 418 -23.47 -11.46 6.37
N LYS A 419 -23.88 -10.93 7.53
CA LYS A 419 -23.81 -11.63 8.81
C LYS A 419 -24.89 -12.74 8.94
N GLU A 420 -26.09 -12.49 8.44
CA GLU A 420 -27.23 -13.42 8.54
C GLU A 420 -27.18 -14.54 7.51
N ASN A 421 -26.42 -14.39 6.44
CA ASN A 421 -26.32 -15.38 5.37
C ASN A 421 -25.21 -16.39 5.71
N LYS A 422 -25.62 -17.55 6.26
CA LYS A 422 -24.70 -18.61 6.72
C LYS A 422 -23.88 -19.25 5.60
N ASP A 423 -24.26 -19.06 4.36
CA ASP A 423 -23.60 -19.62 3.18
C ASP A 423 -22.43 -18.74 2.67
N LEU A 424 -22.26 -17.54 3.23
CA LEU A 424 -21.16 -16.64 2.88
C LEU A 424 -20.02 -16.79 3.90
N SER A 425 -18.85 -17.11 3.39
CA SER A 425 -17.64 -17.12 4.20
C SER A 425 -17.23 -15.68 4.57
N PHE A 426 -16.35 -15.55 5.55
CA PHE A 426 -15.74 -14.26 5.89
C PHE A 426 -14.99 -13.65 4.68
N GLU A 427 -14.32 -14.50 3.91
CA GLU A 427 -13.61 -14.13 2.69
C GLU A 427 -14.57 -13.59 1.62
N ASP A 428 -15.74 -14.23 1.44
CA ASP A 428 -16.77 -13.71 0.53
C ASP A 428 -17.26 -12.32 0.96
N CYS A 429 -17.43 -12.11 2.26
CA CYS A 429 -17.87 -10.83 2.80
C CYS A 429 -16.82 -9.73 2.55
N LEU A 430 -15.53 -10.04 2.65
CA LEU A 430 -14.45 -9.12 2.32
C LEU A 430 -14.48 -8.73 0.84
N LEU A 431 -14.65 -9.70 -0.04
CA LEU A 431 -14.70 -9.46 -1.48
C LEU A 431 -15.93 -8.66 -1.89
N LEU A 432 -17.08 -8.95 -1.30
CA LEU A 432 -18.32 -8.20 -1.55
C LEU A 432 -18.25 -6.76 -1.00
N ASP A 433 -17.60 -6.53 0.15
CA ASP A 433 -17.34 -5.19 0.67
C ASP A 433 -16.41 -4.39 -0.28
N ALA A 434 -15.39 -5.03 -0.83
CA ALA A 434 -14.50 -4.44 -1.83
C ALA A 434 -15.28 -4.05 -3.10
N VAL A 435 -16.16 -4.92 -3.60
CA VAL A 435 -17.04 -4.63 -4.75
C VAL A 435 -17.95 -3.44 -4.47
N GLN A 436 -18.57 -3.38 -3.30
CA GLN A 436 -19.47 -2.29 -2.93
C GLN A 436 -18.74 -0.94 -2.85
N LYS A 437 -17.46 -0.94 -2.45
CA LYS A 437 -16.59 0.25 -2.41
C LYS A 437 -15.98 0.63 -3.76
N GLY A 438 -16.21 -0.18 -4.81
CA GLY A 438 -15.67 0.03 -6.15
C GLY A 438 -14.19 -0.34 -6.28
N HIS A 439 -13.65 -1.13 -5.35
CA HIS A 439 -12.29 -1.65 -5.45
C HIS A 439 -12.20 -2.75 -6.51
N GLN A 440 -11.06 -2.82 -7.19
CA GLN A 440 -10.82 -3.88 -8.17
C GLN A 440 -10.54 -5.22 -7.48
N LEU A 441 -11.17 -6.29 -7.98
CA LEU A 441 -10.87 -7.66 -7.59
C LEU A 441 -9.81 -8.25 -8.51
N ASN A 442 -9.04 -9.22 -8.01
CA ASN A 442 -8.24 -10.05 -8.90
C ASN A 442 -9.13 -11.03 -9.67
N ASP A 443 -8.63 -11.56 -10.79
CA ASP A 443 -9.43 -12.39 -11.71
C ASP A 443 -9.96 -13.67 -11.05
N VAL A 444 -9.22 -14.27 -10.13
CA VAL A 444 -9.60 -15.53 -9.45
C VAL A 444 -10.78 -15.28 -8.52
N ASP A 445 -10.70 -14.27 -7.68
CA ASP A 445 -11.75 -13.90 -6.73
C ASP A 445 -13.01 -13.43 -7.46
N ALA A 446 -12.83 -12.64 -8.51
CA ALA A 446 -13.92 -12.18 -9.35
C ALA A 446 -14.68 -13.35 -10.01
N GLN A 447 -13.95 -14.32 -10.56
CA GLN A 447 -14.54 -15.51 -11.17
C GLN A 447 -15.28 -16.40 -10.15
N ASN A 448 -14.74 -16.54 -8.94
CA ASN A 448 -15.41 -17.26 -7.86
C ASN A 448 -16.76 -16.62 -7.51
N LEU A 449 -16.78 -15.30 -7.27
CA LEU A 449 -18.01 -14.58 -6.95
C LEU A 449 -19.04 -14.62 -8.10
N LEU A 450 -18.56 -14.53 -9.35
CA LEU A 450 -19.39 -14.63 -10.56
C LEU A 450 -20.03 -16.02 -10.69
N SER A 451 -19.25 -17.09 -10.53
CA SER A 451 -19.76 -18.47 -10.64
C SER A 451 -20.84 -18.80 -9.61
N ARG A 452 -20.79 -18.14 -8.45
CA ARG A 452 -21.77 -18.27 -7.36
C ARG A 452 -22.93 -17.28 -7.46
N GLY A 453 -22.95 -16.43 -8.49
CA GLY A 453 -24.00 -15.45 -8.71
C GLY A 453 -24.05 -14.33 -7.66
N LEU A 454 -22.97 -14.09 -6.93
CA LEU A 454 -22.88 -13.05 -5.89
C LEU A 454 -22.60 -11.67 -6.46
N VAL A 455 -21.93 -11.61 -7.61
CA VAL A 455 -21.64 -10.39 -8.36
C VAL A 455 -22.01 -10.54 -9.82
N GLU A 456 -22.19 -9.44 -10.50
CA GLU A 456 -22.41 -9.31 -11.93
C GLU A 456 -21.37 -8.38 -12.53
N VAL A 457 -21.04 -8.56 -13.83
CA VAL A 457 -20.12 -7.68 -14.58
C VAL A 457 -20.89 -6.81 -15.53
N GLN A 458 -20.60 -5.54 -15.55
CA GLN A 458 -21.06 -4.60 -16.58
C GLN A 458 -19.95 -3.58 -16.87
N ASP A 459 -19.64 -3.36 -18.15
CA ASP A 459 -18.61 -2.39 -18.58
C ASP A 459 -17.27 -2.59 -17.87
N ASN A 460 -16.85 -3.83 -17.69
CA ASN A 460 -15.64 -4.24 -16.97
C ASN A 460 -15.60 -3.83 -15.47
N GLN A 461 -16.76 -3.58 -14.87
CA GLN A 461 -16.92 -3.32 -13.44
C GLN A 461 -17.79 -4.37 -12.79
N TYR A 462 -17.48 -4.70 -11.54
CA TYR A 462 -18.22 -5.66 -10.74
C TYR A 462 -19.29 -4.96 -9.90
N TYR A 463 -20.47 -5.54 -9.83
CA TYR A 463 -21.60 -5.08 -9.03
C TYR A 463 -22.16 -6.24 -8.22
N ILE A 464 -22.69 -5.95 -7.05
CA ILE A 464 -23.42 -6.96 -6.26
C ILE A 464 -24.63 -7.44 -7.06
N SER A 465 -24.82 -8.74 -7.14
CA SER A 465 -25.91 -9.31 -7.95
C SER A 465 -27.29 -8.84 -7.51
N LEU A 466 -28.24 -8.80 -8.45
CA LEU A 466 -29.62 -8.41 -8.17
C LEU A 466 -30.28 -9.28 -7.09
N ASP A 467 -29.92 -10.56 -7.02
CA ASP A 467 -30.46 -11.47 -6.00
C ASP A 467 -29.96 -11.12 -4.59
N VAL A 468 -28.70 -10.72 -4.44
CA VAL A 468 -28.16 -10.22 -3.17
C VAL A 468 -28.81 -8.88 -2.84
N ALA A 469 -28.91 -7.97 -3.81
CA ALA A 469 -29.55 -6.66 -3.61
C ALA A 469 -31.03 -6.79 -3.21
N ARG A 470 -31.78 -7.74 -3.78
CA ARG A 470 -33.19 -8.04 -3.41
C ARG A 470 -33.31 -8.57 -1.98
N LYS A 471 -32.47 -9.52 -1.59
CA LYS A 471 -32.45 -10.08 -0.23
C LYS A 471 -32.13 -9.01 0.82
N THR A 472 -31.31 -8.01 0.48
CA THR A 472 -30.92 -6.90 1.36
C THR A 472 -31.90 -5.74 1.36
N LYS A 473 -32.92 -5.76 0.51
CA LYS A 473 -33.78 -4.59 0.25
C LYS A 473 -33.04 -3.37 -0.32
N GLN A 474 -31.92 -3.60 -1.01
CA GLN A 474 -31.06 -2.58 -1.64
C GLN A 474 -31.37 -2.34 -3.12
N VAL A 475 -32.51 -2.76 -3.59
CA VAL A 475 -32.90 -2.53 -4.99
C VAL A 475 -32.77 -1.06 -5.42
N PRO A 476 -33.09 -0.04 -4.57
CA PRO A 476 -32.88 1.35 -4.94
C PRO A 476 -31.40 1.71 -5.14
N GLU A 477 -30.51 1.22 -4.26
CA GLU A 477 -29.06 1.48 -4.34
C GLU A 477 -28.43 0.70 -5.50
N TYR A 478 -28.86 -0.55 -5.70
CA TYR A 478 -28.46 -1.33 -6.88
C TYR A 478 -28.85 -0.62 -8.17
N THR A 479 -30.10 -0.13 -8.25
CA THR A 479 -30.58 0.64 -9.40
C THR A 479 -29.81 1.94 -9.56
N LYS A 480 -29.44 2.62 -8.47
CA LYS A 480 -28.69 3.85 -8.49
C LYS A 480 -27.26 3.68 -9.02
N SER A 481 -26.58 2.60 -8.70
CA SER A 481 -25.24 2.33 -9.20
C SER A 481 -25.22 1.82 -10.64
N LYS A 482 -26.07 0.84 -10.96
CA LYS A 482 -26.15 0.18 -12.27
C LYS A 482 -27.11 0.86 -13.25
N GLY A 483 -28.07 1.63 -12.74
CA GLY A 483 -29.21 2.17 -13.48
C GLY A 483 -30.40 1.21 -13.49
N LEU A 484 -31.55 1.72 -13.95
CA LEU A 484 -32.75 0.91 -14.13
C LEU A 484 -32.58 -0.11 -15.26
N GLU A 485 -33.21 -1.30 -15.07
CA GLU A 485 -33.32 -2.27 -16.15
C GLU A 485 -33.89 -1.61 -17.42
N LYS A 486 -33.35 -1.96 -18.58
CA LYS A 486 -33.68 -1.35 -19.87
C LYS A 486 -35.18 -1.27 -20.11
N GLN A 487 -35.94 -2.32 -19.78
CA GLN A 487 -37.42 -2.34 -19.97
C GLN A 487 -38.16 -1.33 -19.09
N LYS A 488 -37.75 -1.16 -17.82
CA LYS A 488 -38.34 -0.18 -16.92
C LYS A 488 -38.03 1.24 -17.34
N LEU A 489 -36.79 1.48 -17.79
CA LEU A 489 -36.38 2.79 -18.30
C LEU A 489 -37.16 3.16 -19.57
N ILE A 490 -37.38 2.18 -20.46
CA ILE A 490 -38.25 2.34 -21.64
C ILE A 490 -39.66 2.76 -21.22
N GLN A 491 -40.30 2.03 -20.28
CA GLN A 491 -41.64 2.36 -19.80
C GLN A 491 -41.74 3.76 -19.21
N MET A 492 -40.73 4.17 -18.45
CA MET A 492 -40.68 5.51 -17.85
C MET A 492 -40.51 6.61 -18.89
N ILE A 493 -39.71 6.38 -19.93
CA ILE A 493 -39.54 7.32 -21.04
C ILE A 493 -40.83 7.43 -21.86
N LEU A 494 -41.48 6.31 -22.14
CA LEU A 494 -42.80 6.31 -22.82
C LEU A 494 -43.84 7.10 -22.04
N GLN A 495 -43.96 6.86 -20.73
CA GLN A 495 -44.88 7.62 -19.89
C GLN A 495 -44.58 9.12 -19.87
N TYR A 496 -43.30 9.48 -19.83
CA TYR A 496 -42.87 10.89 -19.88
C TYR A 496 -43.23 11.55 -21.23
N LEU A 497 -42.93 10.88 -22.35
CA LEU A 497 -43.25 11.40 -23.69
C LEU A 497 -44.77 11.46 -23.92
N LYS A 498 -45.52 10.48 -23.41
CA LYS A 498 -46.99 10.51 -23.43
C LYS A 498 -47.57 11.71 -22.66
N ASN A 499 -46.98 12.04 -21.52
CA ASN A 499 -47.36 13.21 -20.74
C ASN A 499 -46.97 14.53 -21.40
N ALA A 500 -45.88 14.55 -22.20
CA ALA A 500 -45.40 15.69 -22.98
C ALA A 500 -46.29 15.98 -24.22
N GLY A 501 -47.09 15.01 -24.64
CA GLY A 501 -48.06 15.16 -25.72
C GLY A 501 -47.46 15.64 -27.04
N GLU A 502 -48.13 16.60 -27.68
CA GLU A 502 -47.72 17.16 -28.98
C GLU A 502 -46.43 18.00 -28.92
N GLU A 503 -45.99 18.46 -27.73
CA GLU A 503 -44.74 19.20 -27.57
C GLU A 503 -43.52 18.32 -27.68
N GLY A 504 -43.64 17.04 -27.32
CA GLY A 504 -42.56 16.07 -27.26
C GLY A 504 -41.45 16.50 -26.30
N SER A 505 -40.28 15.88 -26.38
CA SER A 505 -39.13 16.30 -25.57
C SER A 505 -37.79 16.07 -26.28
N LYS A 506 -36.82 16.95 -26.02
CA LYS A 506 -35.43 16.78 -26.45
C LYS A 506 -34.71 15.79 -25.55
N ARG A 507 -33.62 15.19 -26.04
CA ARG A 507 -32.80 14.24 -25.27
C ARG A 507 -32.37 14.81 -23.90
N ASP A 508 -32.00 16.09 -23.83
CA ASP A 508 -31.56 16.73 -22.58
C ASP A 508 -32.74 16.88 -21.59
N GLY A 509 -33.97 17.12 -22.05
CA GLY A 509 -35.15 17.13 -21.19
C GLY A 509 -35.46 15.74 -20.60
N ILE A 510 -35.37 14.70 -21.43
CA ILE A 510 -35.53 13.31 -20.97
C ILE A 510 -34.41 12.94 -19.99
N TYR A 511 -33.18 13.42 -20.21
CA TYR A 511 -32.07 13.23 -19.29
C TYR A 511 -32.33 13.88 -17.93
N GLU A 512 -32.66 15.16 -17.89
CA GLU A 512 -32.92 15.90 -16.65
C GLU A 512 -34.11 15.29 -15.85
N TYR A 513 -35.10 14.78 -16.56
CA TYR A 513 -36.24 14.12 -15.92
C TYR A 513 -35.87 12.81 -15.21
N ARG A 514 -34.82 12.09 -15.67
CA ARG A 514 -34.47 10.77 -15.18
C ARG A 514 -32.98 10.53 -14.93
N LYS A 515 -32.19 11.58 -14.75
CA LYS A 515 -30.76 11.47 -14.41
C LYS A 515 -30.50 10.68 -13.11
N ASP A 516 -31.46 10.69 -12.18
CA ASP A 516 -31.41 9.97 -10.90
C ASP A 516 -31.47 8.45 -11.02
N VAL A 517 -32.04 7.94 -12.13
CA VAL A 517 -32.18 6.49 -12.38
C VAL A 517 -31.21 5.96 -13.45
N LEU A 518 -30.37 6.83 -14.01
CA LEU A 518 -29.27 6.44 -14.87
C LEU A 518 -28.06 6.02 -14.02
N PRO A 519 -27.16 5.17 -14.54
CA PRO A 519 -25.99 4.71 -13.80
C PRO A 519 -25.14 5.90 -13.29
N GLN A 520 -25.05 6.07 -11.97
CA GLN A 520 -24.36 7.20 -11.34
C GLN A 520 -22.83 7.08 -11.36
N ASN A 521 -22.31 5.89 -11.70
CA ASN A 521 -20.91 5.62 -11.93
C ASN A 521 -20.39 6.08 -13.31
N LYS A 522 -21.31 6.61 -14.18
CA LYS A 522 -20.96 7.12 -15.51
C LYS A 522 -20.95 8.66 -15.51
N THR A 523 -20.07 9.24 -16.33
CA THR A 523 -20.06 10.69 -16.55
C THR A 523 -21.35 11.13 -17.26
N ARG A 524 -21.70 12.42 -17.14
CA ARG A 524 -22.86 12.98 -17.84
C ARG A 524 -22.85 12.68 -19.34
N GLU A 525 -21.69 12.78 -19.99
CA GLU A 525 -21.54 12.48 -21.42
C GLU A 525 -21.81 11.00 -21.73
N GLN A 526 -21.31 10.09 -20.92
CA GLN A 526 -21.57 8.65 -21.05
C GLN A 526 -23.05 8.32 -20.82
N GLN A 527 -23.70 8.96 -19.83
CA GLN A 527 -25.13 8.80 -19.57
C GLN A 527 -25.98 9.31 -20.74
N LEU A 528 -25.64 10.48 -21.31
CA LEU A 528 -26.31 11.05 -22.49
C LEU A 528 -26.12 10.18 -23.73
N ARG A 529 -24.95 9.56 -23.91
CA ARG A 529 -24.70 8.61 -25.01
C ARG A 529 -25.57 7.38 -24.87
N MET A 530 -25.58 6.75 -23.68
CA MET A 530 -26.40 5.61 -23.36
C MET A 530 -27.90 5.88 -23.56
N LEU A 531 -28.37 7.04 -23.12
CA LEU A 531 -29.75 7.48 -23.35
C LEU A 531 -30.05 7.66 -24.84
N GLY A 532 -29.12 8.20 -25.61
CA GLY A 532 -29.22 8.33 -27.06
C GLY A 532 -29.35 6.99 -27.76
N ASP A 533 -28.55 6.01 -27.39
CA ASP A 533 -28.61 4.63 -27.91
C ASP A 533 -29.94 3.97 -27.56
N LEU A 534 -30.45 4.20 -26.33
CA LEU A 534 -31.76 3.68 -25.91
C LEU A 534 -32.92 4.32 -26.70
N LEU A 535 -32.89 5.64 -26.93
CA LEU A 535 -33.91 6.33 -27.72
C LEU A 535 -33.92 5.85 -29.18
N ASN A 536 -32.75 5.61 -29.77
CA ASN A 536 -32.65 5.00 -31.10
C ASN A 536 -33.23 3.58 -31.12
N TYR A 537 -32.91 2.76 -30.13
CA TYR A 537 -33.49 1.42 -30.00
C TYR A 537 -35.01 1.46 -29.88
N MET A 538 -35.58 2.38 -29.11
CA MET A 538 -37.02 2.58 -28.96
C MET A 538 -37.68 3.05 -30.29
N LYS A 539 -37.00 3.91 -31.03
CA LYS A 539 -37.44 4.39 -32.36
C LYS A 539 -37.47 3.23 -33.37
N ASP A 540 -36.39 2.43 -33.43
CA ASP A 540 -36.29 1.28 -34.33
C ASP A 540 -37.38 0.25 -34.00
N GLY A 541 -37.70 0.08 -32.71
CA GLY A 541 -38.83 -0.73 -32.21
C GLY A 541 -40.22 -0.09 -32.40
N LYS A 542 -40.31 1.07 -33.05
CA LYS A 542 -41.58 1.82 -33.28
C LYS A 542 -42.33 2.18 -31.99
N LEU A 543 -41.66 2.31 -30.89
CA LEU A 543 -42.24 2.74 -29.60
C LEU A 543 -42.32 4.27 -29.51
N ILE A 544 -41.40 4.96 -30.14
CA ILE A 544 -41.32 6.43 -30.20
C ILE A 544 -40.96 6.88 -31.62
N MET A 545 -41.25 8.15 -31.93
CA MET A 545 -40.84 8.77 -33.18
C MET A 545 -39.98 10.00 -32.91
N ALA A 546 -39.15 10.39 -33.88
CA ALA A 546 -38.32 11.58 -33.82
C ALA A 546 -38.66 12.54 -34.96
N LYS A 547 -38.87 13.82 -34.63
CA LYS A 547 -38.96 14.92 -35.61
C LYS A 547 -37.82 15.90 -35.32
N GLY A 548 -36.77 15.86 -36.14
CA GLY A 548 -35.53 16.60 -35.87
C GLY A 548 -34.82 16.11 -34.61
N ARG A 549 -34.68 16.97 -33.60
CA ARG A 549 -34.04 16.63 -32.30
C ARG A 549 -35.04 16.37 -31.15
N THR A 550 -36.36 16.29 -31.48
CA THR A 550 -37.41 16.08 -30.50
C THR A 550 -38.05 14.72 -30.66
N TRP A 551 -38.30 14.05 -29.54
CA TRP A 551 -38.86 12.70 -29.44
C TRP A 551 -40.31 12.75 -29.00
N TYR A 552 -41.13 11.86 -29.53
CA TYR A 552 -42.58 11.78 -29.30
C TYR A 552 -42.99 10.35 -29.06
N ASP A 553 -44.07 10.14 -28.32
CA ASP A 553 -44.72 8.84 -28.22
C ASP A 553 -45.40 8.49 -29.58
N CYS A 554 -45.32 7.23 -30.02
CA CYS A 554 -45.96 6.78 -31.26
C CYS A 554 -47.45 6.55 -31.12
N SER A 555 -48.01 6.59 -29.90
CA SER A 555 -49.45 6.45 -29.65
C SER A 555 -50.23 7.79 -29.79
N LEU A 556 -49.53 8.85 -30.04
CA LEU A 556 -50.05 10.17 -30.41
C LEU A 556 -49.96 10.35 -31.92
#